data_6096f0da85dc6318ffff3fd2d6f0c1af
#
_entry.id   6096f0da85dc6318ffff3fd2d6f0c1af
#
_cell.length_a   1.000
_cell.length_b   1.000
_cell.length_c   1.000
_cell.angle_alpha   90.00
_cell.angle_beta   90.00
_cell.angle_gamma   90.00
#
_symmetry.space_group_name_H-M   'P 1'
#
loop_
_entity.id
_entity.type
_entity.pdbx_description
1 polymer ?
#
loop_
_entity_poly.entity_id
_entity_poly.type
_entity_poly.pdbx_seq_one_letter_code
_entity_poly.pdbx_strand_id
1 'polypeptide(L)'
;MGIFTKFRLFNRRLALACILIAVSTFNYGFDNQAFASTQAMDAFEKQFGYWDETKGAYALEPYWLSLFNSLNYIGFAFGVIAGSFISARWGRRWCMFVMSVYALGTATISVTSFHREQIMAARILNYVYVGMELGVVPTFQSEIVPAQARGFMVGSYQLSLAVGGLVINSVCFGTSFLPDNRAWRIPLGLFYIVPSIVVAGIWFIPESPRWLLRKDRVDEAWQNLRKLREGAFTEEQIEAEFKELRTSLESEIEQGRFIELLQGNNLKRTAIVIAVNFLMQASGQAFVSQYGAVYVKMLGTINPFGFNLITASINIVTLTCILLWTDVIGRRILMIASSCTMFAAMTTMGGLGIESPVTDDRKKGVLAMMALFACGFSMGWAPLSYVVTTEISALRLRDLTSRVGFTTNVIMNFTVNFSIPYLIYDKYAGLNSKVGFIFGGLMAVAIVFVYFCVPECKGKTLEQVDFLFNRGVPIRDFGKTDATEMMRSVLEEDNGKRNDSDVEKGSMVTGSKHDN
;
A
#
# COMPACT_ATOMS: atom_id res chain seq x y z
N MET A 1 16.64 3.68 18.29
CA MET A 1 16.07 2.79 19.34
C MET A 1 16.05 1.38 18.76
N GLY A 2 16.68 0.40 19.43
CA GLY A 2 16.77 -0.97 18.91
C GLY A 2 15.40 -1.65 18.84
N ILE A 3 15.24 -2.63 17.91
CA ILE A 3 13.97 -3.37 17.72
C ILE A 3 13.48 -4.00 19.03
N PHE A 4 14.37 -4.57 19.82
CA PHE A 4 14.04 -5.20 21.13
C PHE A 4 13.47 -4.20 22.15
N THR A 5 13.88 -2.92 22.12
CA THR A 5 13.36 -1.90 23.03
C THR A 5 11.91 -1.53 22.67
N LYS A 6 11.52 -1.64 21.39
CA LYS A 6 10.15 -1.38 20.95
C LYS A 6 9.17 -2.43 21.47
N PHE A 7 9.59 -3.70 21.62
CA PHE A 7 8.70 -4.76 22.11
C PHE A 7 8.34 -4.60 23.60
N ARG A 8 9.15 -3.89 24.40
CA ARG A 8 8.83 -3.58 25.81
C ARG A 8 7.65 -2.61 25.96
N LEU A 9 7.29 -1.89 24.89
CA LEU A 9 6.15 -0.96 24.88
C LEU A 9 4.80 -1.66 24.69
N PHE A 10 4.80 -2.97 24.43
CA PHE A 10 3.60 -3.75 24.16
C PHE A 10 3.16 -4.52 25.40
N ASN A 11 2.02 -4.16 25.96
CA ASN A 11 1.34 -5.01 26.92
C ASN A 11 0.55 -6.13 26.20
N ARG A 12 0.06 -7.11 26.95
CA ARG A 12 -0.68 -8.25 26.37
C ARG A 12 -1.92 -7.81 25.54
N ARG A 13 -2.65 -6.78 25.99
CA ARG A 13 -3.85 -6.29 25.31
C ARG A 13 -3.51 -5.59 24.01
N LEU A 14 -2.49 -4.72 24.03
CA LEU A 14 -2.01 -4.07 22.82
C LEU A 14 -1.44 -5.07 21.81
N ALA A 15 -0.67 -6.06 22.29
CA ALA A 15 -0.12 -7.11 21.44
C ALA A 15 -1.24 -7.94 20.77
N LEU A 16 -2.25 -8.36 21.52
CA LEU A 16 -3.42 -9.07 20.96
C LEU A 16 -4.18 -8.22 19.95
N ALA A 17 -4.37 -6.91 20.23
CA ALA A 17 -4.99 -5.99 19.29
C ALA A 17 -4.18 -5.89 18.00
N CYS A 18 -2.87 -5.70 18.09
CA CYS A 18 -1.99 -5.60 16.93
C CYS A 18 -1.95 -6.91 16.12
N ILE A 19 -1.93 -8.07 16.78
CA ILE A 19 -1.98 -9.38 16.10
C ILE A 19 -3.30 -9.56 15.36
N LEU A 20 -4.44 -9.29 15.99
CA LEU A 20 -5.74 -9.44 15.34
C LEU A 20 -5.89 -8.52 14.12
N ILE A 21 -5.40 -7.29 14.22
CA ILE A 21 -5.39 -6.32 13.14
C ILE A 21 -4.42 -6.77 12.02
N ALA A 22 -3.25 -7.31 12.38
CA ALA A 22 -2.31 -7.86 11.41
C ALA A 22 -2.86 -9.08 10.66
N VAL A 23 -3.64 -9.94 11.35
CA VAL A 23 -4.35 -11.07 10.74
C VAL A 23 -5.37 -10.60 9.71
N SER A 24 -6.05 -9.46 9.93
CA SER A 24 -6.93 -8.87 8.90
C SER A 24 -6.14 -8.49 7.63
N THR A 25 -4.99 -7.84 7.79
CA THR A 25 -4.10 -7.48 6.67
C THR A 25 -3.54 -8.70 5.91
N PHE A 26 -3.21 -9.75 6.65
CA PHE A 26 -2.82 -11.03 6.07
C PHE A 26 -3.89 -11.54 5.09
N ASN A 27 -5.17 -11.37 5.42
CA ASN A 27 -6.28 -11.81 4.58
C ASN A 27 -6.36 -11.08 3.23
N TYR A 28 -5.98 -9.82 3.17
CA TYR A 28 -5.90 -9.08 1.90
C TYR A 28 -4.85 -9.70 0.95
N GLY A 29 -3.64 -9.95 1.45
CA GLY A 29 -2.60 -10.61 0.65
C GLY A 29 -2.99 -12.03 0.23
N PHE A 30 -3.66 -12.74 1.14
CA PHE A 30 -4.18 -14.08 0.92
C PHE A 30 -5.22 -14.08 -0.24
N ASP A 31 -6.25 -13.24 -0.19
CA ASP A 31 -7.30 -13.18 -1.23
C ASP A 31 -6.76 -12.81 -2.60
N ASN A 32 -5.91 -11.77 -2.64
CA ASN A 32 -5.34 -11.26 -3.88
C ASN A 32 -4.54 -12.36 -4.63
N GLN A 33 -3.68 -13.09 -3.93
CA GLN A 33 -2.86 -14.14 -4.51
C GLN A 33 -3.62 -15.44 -4.74
N ALA A 34 -4.65 -15.76 -3.92
CA ALA A 34 -5.52 -16.91 -4.13
C ALA A 34 -6.15 -16.87 -5.52
N PHE A 35 -6.78 -15.76 -5.86
CA PHE A 35 -7.46 -15.66 -7.14
C PHE A 35 -6.48 -15.60 -8.32
N ALA A 36 -5.37 -14.88 -8.20
CA ALA A 36 -4.33 -14.83 -9.23
C ALA A 36 -3.78 -16.23 -9.57
N SER A 37 -3.62 -17.09 -8.56
CA SER A 37 -3.14 -18.46 -8.75
C SER A 37 -4.24 -19.39 -9.26
N THR A 38 -5.48 -19.30 -8.75
CA THR A 38 -6.57 -20.20 -9.14
C THR A 38 -6.96 -20.10 -10.61
N GLN A 39 -6.80 -18.91 -11.24
CA GLN A 39 -7.07 -18.70 -12.66
C GLN A 39 -6.22 -19.58 -13.60
N ALA A 40 -5.05 -20.03 -13.15
CA ALA A 40 -4.18 -20.90 -13.92
C ALA A 40 -4.45 -22.40 -13.70
N MET A 41 -5.39 -22.76 -12.81
CA MET A 41 -5.71 -24.16 -12.52
C MET A 41 -6.59 -24.77 -13.63
N ASP A 42 -6.27 -26.00 -14.08
CA ASP A 42 -7.03 -26.68 -15.12
C ASP A 42 -8.51 -26.88 -14.75
N ALA A 43 -8.79 -27.17 -13.47
CA ALA A 43 -10.15 -27.30 -12.97
C ALA A 43 -10.94 -25.97 -13.03
N PHE A 44 -10.27 -24.83 -12.83
CA PHE A 44 -10.87 -23.50 -12.94
C PHE A 44 -11.17 -23.16 -14.40
N GLU A 45 -10.20 -23.40 -15.31
CA GLU A 45 -10.37 -23.20 -16.75
C GLU A 45 -11.45 -24.12 -17.32
N LYS A 46 -11.56 -25.35 -16.83
CA LYS A 46 -12.63 -26.27 -17.22
C LYS A 46 -14.03 -25.80 -16.78
N GLN A 47 -14.14 -25.19 -15.61
CA GLN A 47 -15.41 -24.70 -15.06
C GLN A 47 -15.88 -23.39 -15.71
N PHE A 48 -14.97 -22.44 -15.93
CA PHE A 48 -15.28 -21.05 -16.32
C PHE A 48 -14.79 -20.66 -17.71
N GLY A 49 -13.98 -21.51 -18.36
CA GLY A 49 -13.41 -21.27 -19.68
C GLY A 49 -14.22 -21.88 -20.83
N TYR A 50 -13.59 -21.97 -21.97
CA TYR A 50 -14.09 -22.62 -23.18
C TYR A 50 -13.06 -23.63 -23.69
N TRP A 51 -13.52 -24.61 -24.49
CA TRP A 51 -12.63 -25.56 -25.14
C TRP A 51 -11.91 -24.89 -26.33
N ASP A 52 -10.59 -24.84 -26.28
CA ASP A 52 -9.75 -24.30 -27.35
C ASP A 52 -9.25 -25.48 -28.21
N GLU A 53 -9.81 -25.64 -29.41
CA GLU A 53 -9.45 -26.70 -30.35
C GLU A 53 -7.98 -26.66 -30.77
N THR A 54 -7.38 -25.45 -30.83
CA THR A 54 -5.99 -25.28 -31.24
C THR A 54 -5.01 -25.77 -30.20
N LYS A 55 -5.36 -25.69 -28.93
CA LYS A 55 -4.56 -26.12 -27.78
C LYS A 55 -4.94 -27.50 -27.27
N GLY A 56 -6.12 -28.03 -27.68
CA GLY A 56 -6.67 -29.30 -27.15
C GLY A 56 -6.92 -29.24 -25.63
N ALA A 57 -7.21 -28.08 -25.07
CA ALA A 57 -7.42 -27.87 -23.65
C ALA A 57 -8.44 -26.76 -23.39
N TYR A 58 -8.97 -26.73 -22.16
CA TYR A 58 -9.78 -25.59 -21.71
C TYR A 58 -8.90 -24.37 -21.49
N ALA A 59 -9.37 -23.20 -21.85
CA ALA A 59 -8.69 -21.92 -21.68
C ALA A 59 -9.68 -20.82 -21.27
N LEU A 60 -9.22 -19.86 -20.47
CA LEU A 60 -9.99 -18.66 -20.17
C LEU A 60 -9.95 -17.71 -21.36
N GLU A 61 -11.10 -17.16 -21.73
CA GLU A 61 -11.16 -16.11 -22.74
C GLU A 61 -10.46 -14.84 -22.24
N PRO A 62 -9.57 -14.20 -23.04
CA PRO A 62 -8.82 -13.02 -22.62
C PRO A 62 -9.71 -11.89 -22.09
N TYR A 63 -10.91 -11.73 -22.66
CA TYR A 63 -11.90 -10.76 -22.21
C TYR A 63 -12.34 -11.03 -20.77
N TRP A 64 -12.71 -12.27 -20.43
CA TRP A 64 -13.10 -12.65 -19.05
C TRP A 64 -11.95 -12.56 -18.07
N LEU A 65 -10.75 -12.96 -18.49
CA LEU A 65 -9.54 -12.84 -17.69
C LEU A 65 -9.23 -11.36 -17.35
N SER A 66 -9.44 -10.46 -18.31
CA SER A 66 -9.33 -9.02 -18.09
C SER A 66 -10.36 -8.50 -17.09
N LEU A 67 -11.64 -8.90 -17.23
CA LEU A 67 -12.72 -8.47 -16.34
C LEU A 67 -12.50 -8.97 -14.91
N PHE A 68 -12.09 -10.24 -14.72
CA PHE A 68 -11.84 -10.82 -13.41
C PHE A 68 -10.78 -10.06 -12.60
N ASN A 69 -9.80 -9.45 -13.25
CA ASN A 69 -8.70 -8.77 -12.60
C ASN A 69 -8.82 -7.24 -12.59
N SER A 70 -9.78 -6.67 -13.31
CA SER A 70 -9.96 -5.21 -13.38
C SER A 70 -11.23 -4.70 -12.69
N LEU A 71 -12.40 -5.33 -12.92
CA LEU A 71 -13.68 -4.83 -12.37
C LEU A 71 -13.75 -4.87 -10.85
N ASN A 72 -12.97 -5.70 -10.21
CA ASN A 72 -12.85 -5.74 -8.75
C ASN A 72 -12.43 -4.39 -8.14
N TYR A 73 -11.68 -3.54 -8.87
CA TYR A 73 -11.29 -2.21 -8.40
C TYR A 73 -12.46 -1.24 -8.23
N ILE A 74 -13.60 -1.48 -8.89
CA ILE A 74 -14.85 -0.73 -8.64
C ILE A 74 -15.35 -1.05 -7.22
N GLY A 75 -15.38 -2.34 -6.87
CA GLY A 75 -15.70 -2.78 -5.51
C GLY A 75 -14.75 -2.21 -4.48
N PHE A 76 -13.44 -2.21 -4.79
CA PHE A 76 -12.41 -1.63 -3.93
C PHE A 76 -12.66 -0.14 -3.64
N ALA A 77 -12.90 0.68 -4.68
CA ALA A 77 -13.16 2.11 -4.52
C ALA A 77 -14.42 2.37 -3.65
N PHE A 78 -15.50 1.63 -3.90
CA PHE A 78 -16.70 1.68 -3.08
C PHE A 78 -16.41 1.28 -1.64
N GLY A 79 -15.63 0.23 -1.42
CA GLY A 79 -15.24 -0.27 -0.11
C GLY A 79 -14.45 0.75 0.72
N VAL A 80 -13.51 1.47 0.11
CA VAL A 80 -12.74 2.54 0.78
C VAL A 80 -13.69 3.64 1.29
N ILE A 81 -14.67 4.04 0.48
CA ILE A 81 -15.65 5.07 0.85
C ILE A 81 -16.55 4.55 1.98
N ALA A 82 -17.12 3.36 1.82
CA ALA A 82 -17.99 2.75 2.81
C ALA A 82 -17.27 2.50 4.15
N GLY A 83 -16.07 1.97 4.11
CA GLY A 83 -15.22 1.73 5.28
C GLY A 83 -14.88 3.02 6.03
N SER A 84 -14.52 4.08 5.30
CA SER A 84 -14.25 5.39 5.89
C SER A 84 -15.49 5.96 6.57
N PHE A 85 -16.66 5.87 5.94
CA PHE A 85 -17.92 6.36 6.50
C PHE A 85 -18.33 5.56 7.75
N ILE A 86 -18.32 4.23 7.68
CA ILE A 86 -18.69 3.34 8.79
C ILE A 86 -17.74 3.57 9.98
N SER A 87 -16.44 3.61 9.71
CA SER A 87 -15.40 3.81 10.72
C SER A 87 -15.51 5.17 11.40
N ALA A 88 -15.81 6.24 10.66
CA ALA A 88 -15.99 7.57 11.23
C ALA A 88 -17.25 7.68 12.10
N ARG A 89 -18.36 7.01 11.71
CA ARG A 89 -19.65 7.11 12.40
C ARG A 89 -19.75 6.19 13.60
N TRP A 90 -19.40 4.90 13.44
CA TRP A 90 -19.64 3.85 14.47
C TRP A 90 -18.37 3.34 15.14
N GLY A 91 -17.19 3.73 14.68
CA GLY A 91 -15.91 3.33 15.26
C GLY A 91 -15.18 2.26 14.46
N ARG A 92 -13.92 2.06 14.83
CA ARG A 92 -13.01 1.16 14.11
C ARG A 92 -13.38 -0.30 14.35
N ARG A 93 -13.74 -0.66 15.59
CA ARG A 93 -14.16 -2.02 15.96
C ARG A 93 -15.42 -2.46 15.21
N TRP A 94 -16.44 -1.61 15.18
CA TRP A 94 -17.68 -1.89 14.44
C TRP A 94 -17.41 -2.04 12.95
N CYS A 95 -16.57 -1.20 12.38
CA CYS A 95 -16.21 -1.32 10.98
C CYS A 95 -15.51 -2.64 10.68
N MET A 96 -14.54 -3.06 11.51
CA MET A 96 -13.87 -4.36 11.37
C MET A 96 -14.83 -5.54 11.52
N PHE A 97 -15.80 -5.46 12.43
CA PHE A 97 -16.84 -6.47 12.58
C PHE A 97 -17.72 -6.58 11.33
N VAL A 98 -18.28 -5.45 10.88
CA VAL A 98 -19.19 -5.41 9.72
C VAL A 98 -18.49 -5.90 8.45
N MET A 99 -17.26 -5.43 8.18
CA MET A 99 -16.52 -5.86 7.00
C MET A 99 -16.19 -7.36 7.04
N SER A 100 -15.90 -7.92 8.22
CA SER A 100 -15.59 -9.34 8.36
C SER A 100 -16.83 -10.22 8.19
N VAL A 101 -17.99 -9.83 8.75
CA VAL A 101 -19.26 -10.51 8.49
C VAL A 101 -19.62 -10.46 6.99
N TYR A 102 -19.43 -9.30 6.36
CA TYR A 102 -19.64 -9.13 4.93
C TYR A 102 -18.71 -10.06 4.12
N ALA A 103 -17.43 -10.19 4.52
CA ALA A 103 -16.45 -11.07 3.88
C ALA A 103 -16.87 -12.55 3.92
N LEU A 104 -17.48 -13.01 5.03
CA LEU A 104 -18.02 -14.38 5.12
C LEU A 104 -19.12 -14.62 4.07
N GLY A 105 -20.00 -13.62 3.87
CA GLY A 105 -21.03 -13.70 2.83
C GLY A 105 -20.44 -13.77 1.41
N THR A 106 -19.45 -12.93 1.11
CA THR A 106 -18.81 -12.93 -0.22
C THR A 106 -17.99 -14.20 -0.47
N ALA A 107 -17.34 -14.74 0.55
CA ALA A 107 -16.67 -16.05 0.47
C ALA A 107 -17.63 -17.16 0.09
N THR A 108 -18.85 -17.16 0.66
CA THR A 108 -19.90 -18.14 0.31
C THR A 108 -20.26 -18.06 -1.18
N ILE A 109 -20.48 -16.84 -1.71
CA ILE A 109 -20.79 -16.66 -3.12
C ILE A 109 -19.63 -17.15 -4.00
N SER A 110 -18.37 -16.87 -3.61
CA SER A 110 -17.18 -17.30 -4.36
C SER A 110 -17.06 -18.84 -4.43
N VAL A 111 -17.17 -19.53 -3.29
CA VAL A 111 -16.98 -20.98 -3.21
C VAL A 111 -18.13 -21.75 -3.89
N THR A 112 -19.35 -21.20 -3.84
CA THR A 112 -20.54 -21.80 -4.47
C THR A 112 -20.74 -21.42 -5.93
N SER A 113 -19.78 -20.73 -6.55
CA SER A 113 -19.89 -20.30 -7.93
C SER A 113 -19.85 -21.48 -8.90
N PHE A 114 -20.78 -21.46 -9.88
CA PHE A 114 -20.87 -22.39 -11.00
C PHE A 114 -20.73 -21.71 -12.36
N HIS A 115 -21.04 -20.42 -12.44
CA HIS A 115 -21.01 -19.64 -13.67
C HIS A 115 -19.96 -18.52 -13.56
N ARG A 116 -19.37 -18.15 -14.70
CA ARG A 116 -18.33 -17.10 -14.77
C ARG A 116 -18.83 -15.72 -14.33
N GLU A 117 -20.10 -15.41 -14.59
CA GLU A 117 -20.74 -14.17 -14.15
C GLU A 117 -20.86 -14.13 -12.61
N GLN A 118 -21.16 -15.27 -11.98
CA GLN A 118 -21.27 -15.38 -10.54
C GLN A 118 -19.93 -15.19 -9.85
N ILE A 119 -18.86 -15.84 -10.34
CA ILE A 119 -17.51 -15.67 -9.75
C ILE A 119 -16.99 -14.24 -9.96
N MET A 120 -17.33 -13.59 -11.08
CA MET A 120 -17.00 -12.19 -11.33
C MET A 120 -17.72 -11.27 -10.34
N ALA A 121 -19.03 -11.45 -10.14
CA ALA A 121 -19.78 -10.70 -9.14
C ALA A 121 -19.23 -10.91 -7.73
N ALA A 122 -18.89 -12.15 -7.37
CA ALA A 122 -18.25 -12.46 -6.11
C ALA A 122 -16.93 -11.71 -5.92
N ARG A 123 -16.11 -11.58 -6.97
CA ARG A 123 -14.84 -10.82 -6.94
C ARG A 123 -15.08 -9.34 -6.69
N ILE A 124 -16.02 -8.72 -7.39
CA ILE A 124 -16.36 -7.29 -7.19
C ILE A 124 -16.82 -7.06 -5.76
N LEU A 125 -17.72 -7.90 -5.26
CA LEU A 125 -18.23 -7.81 -3.90
C LEU A 125 -17.13 -8.06 -2.85
N ASN A 126 -16.25 -9.03 -3.07
CA ASN A 126 -15.15 -9.30 -2.14
C ASN A 126 -14.17 -8.13 -2.05
N TYR A 127 -13.93 -7.42 -3.15
CA TYR A 127 -13.05 -6.25 -3.13
C TYR A 127 -13.66 -5.03 -2.41
N VAL A 128 -14.95 -5.02 -2.14
CA VAL A 128 -15.55 -4.07 -1.18
C VAL A 128 -14.96 -4.29 0.21
N TYR A 129 -14.86 -5.54 0.66
CA TYR A 129 -14.18 -5.89 1.91
C TYR A 129 -12.73 -5.40 1.92
N VAL A 130 -11.97 -5.67 0.85
CA VAL A 130 -10.57 -5.26 0.72
C VAL A 130 -10.41 -3.73 0.78
N GLY A 131 -11.32 -3.00 0.15
CA GLY A 131 -11.36 -1.53 0.21
C GLY A 131 -11.66 -1.01 1.62
N MET A 132 -12.62 -1.60 2.32
CA MET A 132 -12.92 -1.26 3.72
C MET A 132 -11.72 -1.52 4.63
N GLU A 133 -11.03 -2.63 4.41
CA GLU A 133 -9.84 -3.04 5.15
C GLU A 133 -8.72 -2.01 5.03
N LEU A 134 -8.37 -1.59 3.80
CA LEU A 134 -7.36 -0.57 3.56
C LEU A 134 -7.70 0.77 4.21
N GLY A 135 -8.99 1.14 4.24
CA GLY A 135 -9.45 2.39 4.85
C GLY A 135 -9.37 2.41 6.38
N VAL A 136 -9.55 1.26 7.03
CA VAL A 136 -9.73 1.19 8.49
C VAL A 136 -8.51 0.63 9.22
N VAL A 137 -7.89 -0.42 8.71
CA VAL A 137 -6.86 -1.18 9.43
C VAL A 137 -5.61 -0.35 9.72
N PRO A 138 -4.97 0.34 8.74
CA PRO A 138 -3.80 1.16 9.03
C PRO A 138 -4.12 2.32 9.99
N THR A 139 -5.31 2.90 9.85
CA THR A 139 -5.79 3.98 10.73
C THR A 139 -5.93 3.47 12.17
N PHE A 140 -6.61 2.34 12.37
CA PHE A 140 -6.79 1.75 13.68
C PHE A 140 -5.46 1.37 14.33
N GLN A 141 -4.54 0.74 13.58
CA GLN A 141 -3.19 0.45 14.05
C GLN A 141 -2.46 1.71 14.54
N SER A 142 -2.51 2.79 13.75
CA SER A 142 -1.82 4.03 14.09
C SER A 142 -2.40 4.75 15.31
N GLU A 143 -3.69 4.54 15.61
CA GLU A 143 -4.40 5.18 16.71
C GLU A 143 -4.21 4.46 18.06
N ILE A 144 -4.00 3.13 18.07
CA ILE A 144 -3.84 2.34 19.29
C ILE A 144 -2.39 2.19 19.75
N VAL A 145 -1.43 2.27 18.81
CA VAL A 145 -0.01 2.05 19.08
C VAL A 145 0.67 3.34 19.56
N PRO A 146 1.56 3.27 20.57
CA PRO A 146 2.36 4.41 21.01
C PRO A 146 3.17 5.04 19.87
N ALA A 147 3.37 6.35 19.91
CA ALA A 147 4.07 7.10 18.86
C ALA A 147 5.43 6.50 18.47
N GLN A 148 6.19 6.01 19.46
CA GLN A 148 7.53 5.42 19.27
C GLN A 148 7.51 4.10 18.44
N ALA A 149 6.40 3.36 18.47
CA ALA A 149 6.25 2.08 17.77
C ALA A 149 5.40 2.17 16.49
N ARG A 150 4.79 3.34 16.21
CA ARG A 150 3.86 3.54 15.10
C ARG A 150 4.48 3.21 13.74
N GLY A 151 5.68 3.71 13.45
CA GLY A 151 6.37 3.43 12.19
C GLY A 151 6.64 1.96 11.95
N PHE A 152 7.04 1.21 13.00
CA PHE A 152 7.23 -0.23 12.93
C PHE A 152 5.93 -0.97 12.61
N MET A 153 4.81 -0.57 13.25
CA MET A 153 3.51 -1.21 13.04
C MET A 153 2.93 -0.93 11.64
N VAL A 154 3.06 0.30 11.14
CA VAL A 154 2.65 0.64 9.77
C VAL A 154 3.50 -0.12 8.74
N GLY A 155 4.80 -0.29 9.01
CA GLY A 155 5.68 -1.11 8.17
C GLY A 155 5.31 -2.59 8.17
N SER A 156 4.80 -3.14 9.28
CA SER A 156 4.37 -4.53 9.38
C SER A 156 3.14 -4.86 8.50
N TYR A 157 2.39 -3.85 8.06
CA TYR A 157 1.26 -4.02 7.14
C TYR A 157 1.68 -4.74 5.85
N GLN A 158 2.72 -4.25 5.18
CA GLN A 158 3.21 -4.85 3.93
C GLN A 158 3.79 -6.26 4.15
N LEU A 159 4.44 -6.48 5.29
CA LEU A 159 4.95 -7.80 5.62
C LEU A 159 3.82 -8.82 5.87
N SER A 160 2.76 -8.43 6.60
CA SER A 160 1.58 -9.29 6.81
C SER A 160 0.90 -9.66 5.50
N LEU A 161 0.77 -8.71 4.58
CA LEU A 161 0.22 -8.91 3.24
C LEU A 161 1.08 -9.91 2.45
N ALA A 162 2.40 -9.78 2.47
CA ALA A 162 3.32 -10.68 1.78
C ALA A 162 3.27 -12.11 2.37
N VAL A 163 3.19 -12.25 3.70
CA VAL A 163 3.05 -13.55 4.37
C VAL A 163 1.73 -14.21 3.98
N GLY A 164 0.63 -13.46 3.93
CA GLY A 164 -0.66 -13.97 3.44
C GLY A 164 -0.56 -14.53 2.03
N GLY A 165 0.10 -13.81 1.13
CA GLY A 165 0.37 -14.25 -0.24
C GLY A 165 1.24 -15.52 -0.32
N LEU A 166 2.28 -15.65 0.52
CA LEU A 166 3.10 -16.86 0.56
C LEU A 166 2.30 -18.08 1.02
N VAL A 167 1.52 -17.94 2.09
CA VAL A 167 0.71 -19.05 2.63
C VAL A 167 -0.27 -19.55 1.59
N ILE A 168 -1.01 -18.66 0.93
CA ILE A 168 -1.99 -19.10 -0.07
C ILE A 168 -1.34 -19.67 -1.33
N ASN A 169 -0.20 -19.13 -1.78
CA ASN A 169 0.53 -19.71 -2.90
C ASN A 169 1.03 -21.12 -2.58
N SER A 170 1.42 -21.40 -1.32
CA SER A 170 1.76 -22.74 -0.85
C SER A 170 0.55 -23.69 -0.91
N VAL A 171 -0.61 -23.20 -0.49
CA VAL A 171 -1.87 -23.97 -0.60
C VAL A 171 -2.25 -24.23 -2.06
N CYS A 172 -2.20 -23.20 -2.91
CA CYS A 172 -2.50 -23.33 -4.34
C CYS A 172 -1.55 -24.31 -5.04
N PHE A 173 -0.26 -24.31 -4.66
CA PHE A 173 0.69 -25.31 -5.16
C PHE A 173 0.24 -26.73 -4.81
N GLY A 174 -0.16 -26.99 -3.56
CA GLY A 174 -0.64 -28.30 -3.13
C GLY A 174 -1.98 -28.70 -3.77
N THR A 175 -2.92 -27.78 -3.90
CA THR A 175 -4.25 -28.06 -4.44
C THR A 175 -4.29 -28.14 -5.97
N SER A 176 -3.30 -27.58 -6.67
CA SER A 176 -3.22 -27.61 -8.14
C SER A 176 -3.12 -29.02 -8.73
N PHE A 177 -2.70 -30.00 -7.95
CA PHE A 177 -2.64 -31.40 -8.37
C PHE A 177 -4.00 -32.13 -8.31
N LEU A 178 -5.03 -31.52 -7.77
CA LEU A 178 -6.37 -32.10 -7.69
C LEU A 178 -7.07 -32.01 -9.05
N PRO A 179 -7.70 -33.11 -9.54
CA PRO A 179 -8.32 -33.15 -10.87
C PRO A 179 -9.71 -32.50 -10.91
N ASP A 180 -10.28 -32.16 -9.78
CA ASP A 180 -11.66 -31.69 -9.63
C ASP A 180 -11.75 -30.25 -9.12
N ASN A 181 -12.97 -29.73 -9.00
CA ASN A 181 -13.23 -28.35 -8.54
C ASN A 181 -12.74 -28.06 -7.11
N ARG A 182 -12.31 -29.05 -6.34
CA ARG A 182 -11.65 -28.83 -5.06
C ARG A 182 -10.34 -28.05 -5.21
N ALA A 183 -9.67 -28.18 -6.36
CA ALA A 183 -8.43 -27.46 -6.64
C ALA A 183 -8.55 -25.95 -6.36
N TRP A 184 -9.56 -25.30 -6.90
CA TRP A 184 -9.77 -23.85 -6.74
C TRP A 184 -10.71 -23.49 -5.58
N ARG A 185 -11.65 -24.40 -5.20
CA ARG A 185 -12.59 -24.13 -4.10
C ARG A 185 -11.93 -24.17 -2.73
N ILE A 186 -10.90 -25.02 -2.51
CA ILE A 186 -10.18 -25.07 -1.24
C ILE A 186 -9.46 -23.73 -0.98
N PRO A 187 -8.61 -23.19 -1.88
CA PRO A 187 -7.98 -21.90 -1.67
C PRO A 187 -8.99 -20.77 -1.40
N LEU A 188 -10.07 -20.70 -2.16
CA LEU A 188 -11.11 -19.67 -1.94
C LEU A 188 -11.91 -19.91 -0.66
N GLY A 189 -12.10 -21.18 -0.25
CA GLY A 189 -12.80 -21.55 0.98
C GLY A 189 -12.02 -21.21 2.24
N LEU A 190 -10.69 -21.23 2.20
CA LEU A 190 -9.87 -20.82 3.34
C LEU A 190 -10.05 -19.35 3.72
N PHE A 191 -10.63 -18.55 2.83
CA PHE A 191 -11.00 -17.18 3.11
C PHE A 191 -11.98 -17.00 4.27
N TYR A 192 -12.72 -18.05 4.66
CA TYR A 192 -13.58 -18.02 5.85
C TYR A 192 -12.80 -17.89 7.16
N ILE A 193 -11.58 -18.40 7.24
CA ILE A 193 -10.84 -18.53 8.50
C ILE A 193 -10.58 -17.18 9.13
N VAL A 194 -9.96 -16.27 8.39
CA VAL A 194 -9.51 -14.97 8.93
C VAL A 194 -10.67 -14.08 9.34
N PRO A 195 -11.71 -13.85 8.50
CA PRO A 195 -12.88 -13.08 8.92
C PRO A 195 -13.57 -13.67 10.15
N SER A 196 -13.65 -15.01 10.28
CA SER A 196 -14.21 -15.66 11.46
C SER A 196 -13.41 -15.36 12.72
N ILE A 197 -12.07 -15.39 12.65
CA ILE A 197 -11.20 -15.03 13.77
C ILE A 197 -11.41 -13.56 14.15
N VAL A 198 -11.52 -12.65 13.17
CA VAL A 198 -11.76 -11.22 13.43
C VAL A 198 -13.13 -11.00 14.06
N VAL A 199 -14.20 -11.63 13.54
CA VAL A 199 -15.56 -11.54 14.10
C VAL A 199 -15.59 -11.98 15.55
N ALA A 200 -14.91 -13.08 15.89
CA ALA A 200 -14.86 -13.60 17.26
C ALA A 200 -13.96 -12.76 18.18
N GLY A 201 -12.84 -12.27 17.66
CA GLY A 201 -11.79 -11.63 18.45
C GLY A 201 -11.94 -10.12 18.65
N ILE A 202 -12.64 -9.42 17.74
CA ILE A 202 -12.68 -7.96 17.73
C ILE A 202 -13.29 -7.33 19.00
N TRP A 203 -14.19 -8.05 19.65
CA TRP A 203 -14.85 -7.59 20.86
C TRP A 203 -13.93 -7.55 22.10
N PHE A 204 -12.81 -8.28 22.08
CA PHE A 204 -11.81 -8.27 23.16
C PHE A 204 -10.81 -7.09 23.03
N ILE A 205 -10.84 -6.36 21.91
CA ILE A 205 -9.94 -5.24 21.67
C ILE A 205 -10.62 -3.93 22.06
N PRO A 206 -9.92 -3.01 22.76
CA PRO A 206 -10.43 -1.67 23.03
C PRO A 206 -10.66 -0.87 21.75
N GLU A 207 -11.69 -0.01 21.74
CA GLU A 207 -11.90 0.96 20.65
C GLU A 207 -10.80 2.03 20.69
N SER A 208 -10.57 2.69 19.54
CA SER A 208 -9.60 3.77 19.41
C SER A 208 -9.86 4.91 20.40
N PRO A 209 -8.90 5.25 21.29
CA PRO A 209 -9.04 6.40 22.19
C PRO A 209 -9.22 7.72 21.44
N ARG A 210 -8.53 7.87 20.29
CA ARG A 210 -8.63 9.07 19.46
C ARG A 210 -10.02 9.24 18.83
N TRP A 211 -10.62 8.14 18.40
CA TRP A 211 -12.01 8.17 17.87
C TRP A 211 -13.02 8.50 18.97
N LEU A 212 -12.86 7.92 20.17
CA LEU A 212 -13.73 8.19 21.31
C LEU A 212 -13.68 9.66 21.73
N LEU A 213 -12.49 10.27 21.78
CA LEU A 213 -12.32 11.69 22.03
C LEU A 213 -13.03 12.56 20.98
N ARG A 214 -12.96 12.21 19.70
CA ARG A 214 -13.69 12.90 18.62
C ARG A 214 -15.22 12.80 18.76
N LYS A 215 -15.71 11.85 19.56
CA LYS A 215 -17.13 11.64 19.86
C LYS A 215 -17.53 12.16 21.24
N ASP A 216 -16.68 12.97 21.88
CA ASP A 216 -16.86 13.52 23.23
C ASP A 216 -17.05 12.46 24.33
N ARG A 217 -16.60 11.21 24.08
CA ARG A 217 -16.66 10.09 25.04
C ARG A 217 -15.36 10.01 25.83
N VAL A 218 -15.08 11.06 26.61
CA VAL A 218 -13.78 11.30 27.28
C VAL A 218 -13.42 10.18 28.28
N ASP A 219 -14.37 9.74 29.12
CA ASP A 219 -14.14 8.72 30.14
C ASP A 219 -13.80 7.35 29.54
N GLU A 220 -14.49 6.99 28.46
CA GLU A 220 -14.22 5.73 27.76
C GLU A 220 -12.88 5.79 27.02
N ALA A 221 -12.53 6.94 26.45
CA ALA A 221 -11.24 7.15 25.81
C ALA A 221 -10.09 6.97 26.81
N TRP A 222 -10.23 7.55 28.00
CA TRP A 222 -9.27 7.38 29.10
C TRP A 222 -9.12 5.91 29.51
N GLN A 223 -10.24 5.23 29.77
CA GLN A 223 -10.21 3.82 30.16
C GLN A 223 -9.58 2.93 29.09
N ASN A 224 -9.86 3.19 27.81
CA ASN A 224 -9.31 2.41 26.72
C ASN A 224 -7.81 2.67 26.52
N LEU A 225 -7.36 3.93 26.63
CA LEU A 225 -5.94 4.26 26.58
C LEU A 225 -5.19 3.57 27.74
N ARG A 226 -5.73 3.64 28.95
CA ARG A 226 -5.15 2.97 30.12
C ARG A 226 -5.02 1.47 29.90
N LYS A 227 -6.07 0.79 29.40
CA LYS A 227 -6.03 -0.64 29.06
C LYS A 227 -4.94 -0.99 28.05
N LEU A 228 -4.66 -0.10 27.09
CA LEU A 228 -3.65 -0.28 26.04
C LEU A 228 -2.21 0.00 26.54
N ARG A 229 -2.04 0.74 27.64
CA ARG A 229 -0.73 1.16 28.18
C ARG A 229 -0.37 0.51 29.51
N GLU A 230 -1.35 0.00 30.24
CA GLU A 230 -1.17 -0.61 31.57
C GLU A 230 -0.05 -1.66 31.58
N GLY A 231 0.90 -1.52 32.51
CA GLY A 231 2.04 -2.43 32.66
C GLY A 231 3.25 -2.15 31.78
N ALA A 232 3.10 -1.30 30.74
CA ALA A 232 4.22 -0.86 29.88
C ALA A 232 4.62 0.60 30.15
N PHE A 233 3.69 1.42 30.66
CA PHE A 233 3.86 2.85 30.95
C PHE A 233 3.42 3.16 32.38
N THR A 234 3.98 4.23 32.97
CA THR A 234 3.54 4.76 34.27
C THR A 234 2.23 5.54 34.10
N GLU A 235 1.45 5.68 35.18
CA GLU A 235 0.19 6.45 35.14
C GLU A 235 0.44 7.91 34.70
N GLU A 236 1.53 8.53 35.14
CA GLU A 236 1.92 9.88 34.72
C GLU A 236 2.17 9.98 33.22
N GLN A 237 2.79 8.96 32.61
CA GLN A 237 3.02 8.91 31.17
C GLN A 237 1.72 8.73 30.38
N ILE A 238 0.79 7.93 30.92
CA ILE A 238 -0.53 7.72 30.31
C ILE A 238 -1.34 9.02 30.35
N GLU A 239 -1.29 9.74 31.47
CA GLU A 239 -1.98 11.02 31.63
C GLU A 239 -1.40 12.08 30.69
N ALA A 240 -0.07 12.14 30.57
CA ALA A 240 0.61 13.03 29.62
C ALA A 240 0.23 12.72 28.18
N GLU A 241 0.22 11.44 27.76
CA GLU A 241 -0.22 11.00 26.43
C GLU A 241 -1.68 11.38 26.17
N PHE A 242 -2.56 11.20 27.15
CA PHE A 242 -3.96 11.56 27.03
C PHE A 242 -4.19 13.07 26.85
N LYS A 243 -3.48 13.88 27.62
CA LYS A 243 -3.50 15.34 27.52
C LYS A 243 -2.99 15.81 26.15
N GLU A 244 -1.89 15.21 25.68
CA GLU A 244 -1.34 15.47 24.34
C GLU A 244 -2.36 15.13 23.23
N LEU A 245 -3.01 13.94 23.32
CA LEU A 245 -4.05 13.53 22.39
C LEU A 245 -5.21 14.52 22.35
N ARG A 246 -5.68 14.99 23.53
CA ARG A 246 -6.76 15.96 23.64
C ARG A 246 -6.37 17.31 23.05
N THR A 247 -5.21 17.84 23.42
CA THR A 247 -4.70 19.10 22.87
C THR A 247 -4.48 19.02 21.36
N SER A 248 -3.97 17.89 20.87
CA SER A 248 -3.80 17.66 19.43
C SER A 248 -5.13 17.68 18.66
N LEU A 249 -6.22 17.17 19.25
CA LEU A 249 -7.54 17.20 18.63
C LEU A 249 -8.18 18.59 18.68
N GLU A 250 -7.98 19.34 19.77
CA GLU A 250 -8.45 20.72 19.91
C GLU A 250 -7.69 21.67 18.94
N SER A 251 -6.43 21.37 18.66
CA SER A 251 -5.59 22.09 17.71
C SER A 251 -5.61 21.49 16.30
N GLU A 252 -6.54 20.58 15.99
CA GLU A 252 -6.66 20.04 14.62
C GLU A 252 -6.79 21.21 13.63
N ILE A 253 -5.72 21.43 12.88
CA ILE A 253 -5.61 22.47 11.84
C ILE A 253 -6.77 22.24 10.88
N GLU A 254 -7.55 23.29 10.59
CA GLU A 254 -8.58 23.25 9.55
C GLU A 254 -8.04 22.57 8.30
N GLN A 255 -8.70 21.49 7.88
CA GLN A 255 -8.29 20.80 6.65
C GLN A 255 -8.37 21.80 5.49
N GLY A 256 -7.30 21.88 4.70
CA GLY A 256 -7.26 22.75 3.54
C GLY A 256 -8.33 22.37 2.50
N ARG A 257 -8.64 23.30 1.61
CA ARG A 257 -9.63 23.08 0.54
C ARG A 257 -8.99 22.34 -0.63
N PHE A 258 -9.78 21.55 -1.35
CA PHE A 258 -9.31 20.77 -2.50
C PHE A 258 -8.63 21.64 -3.58
N ILE A 259 -9.09 22.88 -3.77
CA ILE A 259 -8.51 23.81 -4.74
C ILE A 259 -7.07 24.22 -4.40
N GLU A 260 -6.69 24.19 -3.12
CA GLU A 260 -5.35 24.53 -2.66
C GLU A 260 -4.28 23.51 -3.14
N LEU A 261 -4.70 22.28 -3.49
CA LEU A 261 -3.83 21.27 -4.11
C LEU A 261 -3.26 21.72 -5.46
N LEU A 262 -3.99 22.56 -6.17
CA LEU A 262 -3.65 23.03 -7.52
C LEU A 262 -2.93 24.38 -7.51
N GLN A 263 -2.60 24.93 -6.34
CA GLN A 263 -2.00 26.26 -6.19
C GLN A 263 -0.53 26.21 -5.79
N GLY A 264 0.30 27.04 -6.41
CA GLY A 264 1.68 27.29 -6.04
C GLY A 264 2.54 26.03 -5.84
N ASN A 265 3.22 25.95 -4.70
CA ASN A 265 4.08 24.81 -4.35
C ASN A 265 3.31 23.50 -4.10
N ASN A 266 2.03 23.58 -3.74
CA ASN A 266 1.21 22.39 -3.52
C ASN A 266 0.94 21.64 -4.83
N LEU A 267 0.81 22.37 -5.96
CA LEU A 267 0.68 21.76 -7.28
C LEU A 267 1.87 20.85 -7.61
N LYS A 268 3.10 21.31 -7.32
CA LYS A 268 4.32 20.51 -7.54
C LYS A 268 4.30 19.21 -6.70
N ARG A 269 3.95 19.32 -5.42
CA ARG A 269 3.84 18.18 -4.52
C ARG A 269 2.77 17.20 -4.96
N THR A 270 1.59 17.71 -5.31
CA THR A 270 0.47 16.90 -5.83
C THR A 270 0.84 16.21 -7.12
N ALA A 271 1.51 16.88 -8.04
CA ALA A 271 1.99 16.30 -9.30
C ALA A 271 3.01 15.18 -9.05
N ILE A 272 3.94 15.35 -8.11
CA ILE A 272 4.89 14.28 -7.75
C ILE A 272 4.15 13.07 -7.18
N VAL A 273 3.19 13.28 -6.28
CA VAL A 273 2.39 12.20 -5.69
C VAL A 273 1.58 11.45 -6.74
N ILE A 274 0.93 12.16 -7.67
CA ILE A 274 0.22 11.56 -8.80
C ILE A 274 1.18 10.72 -9.64
N ALA A 275 2.34 11.27 -10.03
CA ALA A 275 3.31 10.58 -10.88
C ALA A 275 3.91 9.33 -10.19
N VAL A 276 4.20 9.38 -8.88
CA VAL A 276 4.66 8.21 -8.12
C VAL A 276 3.63 7.09 -8.15
N ASN A 277 2.37 7.40 -7.86
CA ASN A 277 1.29 6.40 -7.84
C ASN A 277 0.96 5.87 -9.25
N PHE A 278 1.04 6.71 -10.26
CA PHE A 278 0.90 6.33 -11.67
C PHE A 278 2.01 5.34 -12.06
N LEU A 279 3.28 5.70 -11.88
CA LEU A 279 4.44 4.89 -12.29
C LEU A 279 4.52 3.58 -11.49
N MET A 280 4.10 3.57 -10.23
CA MET A 280 4.02 2.36 -9.42
C MET A 280 3.17 1.29 -10.11
N GLN A 281 1.99 1.64 -10.60
CA GLN A 281 1.10 0.67 -11.25
C GLN A 281 1.46 0.44 -12.72
N ALA A 282 1.93 1.47 -13.42
CA ALA A 282 2.39 1.38 -14.80
C ALA A 282 3.72 0.60 -14.96
N SER A 283 4.36 0.21 -13.86
CA SER A 283 5.62 -0.54 -13.86
C SER A 283 5.56 -1.93 -14.48
N GLY A 284 4.36 -2.51 -14.60
CA GLY A 284 4.15 -3.90 -15.00
C GLY A 284 4.03 -4.87 -13.81
N GLN A 285 3.90 -4.35 -12.58
CA GLN A 285 3.72 -5.17 -11.39
C GLN A 285 2.53 -6.13 -11.51
N ALA A 286 1.40 -5.65 -12.06
CA ALA A 286 0.22 -6.47 -12.28
C ALA A 286 0.48 -7.64 -13.25
N PHE A 287 1.33 -7.47 -14.26
CA PHE A 287 1.72 -8.55 -15.17
C PHE A 287 2.39 -9.69 -14.40
N VAL A 288 3.35 -9.40 -13.55
CA VAL A 288 4.08 -10.43 -12.80
C VAL A 288 3.23 -11.03 -11.68
N SER A 289 2.45 -10.21 -10.93
CA SER A 289 1.74 -10.68 -9.75
C SER A 289 0.37 -11.27 -10.02
N GLN A 290 -0.42 -10.69 -10.95
CA GLN A 290 -1.79 -11.14 -11.22
C GLN A 290 -1.86 -12.16 -12.37
N TYR A 291 -1.04 -11.96 -13.39
CA TYR A 291 -1.02 -12.79 -14.58
C TYR A 291 0.18 -13.75 -14.65
N GLY A 292 1.08 -13.70 -13.65
CA GLY A 292 2.30 -14.49 -13.62
C GLY A 292 2.04 -15.99 -13.78
N ALA A 293 1.12 -16.56 -12.99
CA ALA A 293 0.79 -17.99 -13.10
C ALA A 293 0.21 -18.37 -14.47
N VAL A 294 -0.71 -17.57 -15.00
CA VAL A 294 -1.32 -17.78 -16.32
C VAL A 294 -0.25 -17.70 -17.41
N TYR A 295 0.63 -16.71 -17.33
CA TYR A 295 1.69 -16.52 -18.31
C TYR A 295 2.75 -17.63 -18.26
N VAL A 296 3.17 -18.06 -17.06
CA VAL A 296 4.09 -19.20 -16.89
C VAL A 296 3.49 -20.48 -17.44
N LYS A 297 2.19 -20.70 -17.24
CA LYS A 297 1.45 -21.82 -17.84
C LYS A 297 1.48 -21.78 -19.37
N MET A 298 1.32 -20.57 -19.97
CA MET A 298 1.42 -20.39 -21.43
C MET A 298 2.82 -20.70 -21.97
N LEU A 299 3.88 -20.41 -21.21
CA LEU A 299 5.25 -20.73 -21.60
C LEU A 299 5.54 -22.24 -21.55
N GLY A 300 4.86 -23.00 -20.67
CA GLY A 300 4.92 -24.46 -20.59
C GLY A 300 6.27 -25.02 -20.14
N THR A 301 7.08 -24.26 -19.37
CA THR A 301 8.44 -24.69 -18.99
C THR A 301 8.54 -25.27 -17.58
N ILE A 302 7.85 -24.66 -16.62
CA ILE A 302 7.84 -25.07 -15.21
C ILE A 302 6.43 -25.01 -14.64
N ASN A 303 6.25 -25.61 -13.46
CA ASN A 303 4.97 -25.51 -12.74
C ASN A 303 4.71 -24.04 -12.35
N PRO A 304 3.60 -23.42 -12.82
CA PRO A 304 3.27 -22.01 -12.56
C PRO A 304 3.07 -21.71 -11.08
N PHE A 305 2.54 -22.65 -10.32
CA PHE A 305 2.31 -22.48 -8.88
C PHE A 305 3.62 -22.52 -8.09
N GLY A 306 4.58 -23.36 -8.51
CA GLY A 306 5.94 -23.37 -7.98
C GLY A 306 6.66 -22.05 -8.23
N PHE A 307 6.48 -21.44 -9.40
CA PHE A 307 7.03 -20.13 -9.72
C PHE A 307 6.45 -19.03 -8.81
N ASN A 308 5.12 -19.02 -8.59
CA ASN A 308 4.49 -18.07 -7.67
C ASN A 308 4.99 -18.23 -6.23
N LEU A 309 5.27 -19.46 -5.80
CA LEU A 309 5.84 -19.72 -4.48
C LEU A 309 7.26 -19.15 -4.35
N ILE A 310 8.10 -19.32 -5.38
CA ILE A 310 9.46 -18.76 -5.43
C ILE A 310 9.41 -17.23 -5.39
N THR A 311 8.58 -16.60 -6.20
CA THR A 311 8.46 -15.13 -6.24
C THR A 311 7.91 -14.56 -4.94
N ALA A 312 6.94 -15.21 -4.30
CA ALA A 312 6.43 -14.82 -2.99
C ALA A 312 7.52 -14.92 -1.90
N SER A 313 8.35 -15.96 -1.94
CA SER A 313 9.47 -16.11 -1.01
C SER A 313 10.53 -15.00 -1.20
N ILE A 314 10.88 -14.69 -2.45
CA ILE A 314 11.78 -13.58 -2.79
C ILE A 314 11.21 -12.25 -2.27
N ASN A 315 9.92 -12.01 -2.46
CA ASN A 315 9.26 -10.79 -1.99
C ASN A 315 9.37 -10.62 -0.46
N ILE A 316 9.13 -11.67 0.32
CA ILE A 316 9.23 -11.61 1.79
C ILE A 316 10.65 -11.30 2.23
N VAL A 317 11.65 -12.01 1.67
CA VAL A 317 13.06 -11.79 2.01
C VAL A 317 13.46 -10.34 1.68
N THR A 318 13.13 -9.88 0.48
CA THR A 318 13.46 -8.52 0.03
C THR A 318 12.77 -7.47 0.89
N LEU A 319 11.47 -7.60 1.17
CA LEU A 319 10.72 -6.66 2.04
C LEU A 319 11.31 -6.61 3.45
N THR A 320 11.68 -7.76 4.02
CA THR A 320 12.27 -7.82 5.35
C THR A 320 13.61 -7.07 5.38
N CYS A 321 14.47 -7.31 4.40
CA CYS A 321 15.74 -6.59 4.27
C CYS A 321 15.53 -5.08 4.13
N ILE A 322 14.60 -4.67 3.28
CA ILE A 322 14.33 -3.24 3.04
C ILE A 322 13.75 -2.54 4.28
N LEU A 323 12.85 -3.18 5.02
CA LEU A 323 12.34 -2.62 6.29
C LEU A 323 13.45 -2.29 7.30
N LEU A 324 14.54 -3.08 7.27
CA LEU A 324 15.69 -2.85 8.15
C LEU A 324 16.61 -1.73 7.63
N TRP A 325 16.74 -1.56 6.31
CA TRP A 325 17.76 -0.71 5.69
C TRP A 325 17.23 0.61 5.08
N THR A 326 15.92 0.77 4.97
CA THR A 326 15.29 1.97 4.36
C THR A 326 15.74 3.27 5.01
N ASP A 327 15.84 3.30 6.36
CA ASP A 327 16.26 4.49 7.09
C ASP A 327 17.76 4.76 6.98
N VAL A 328 18.56 3.76 6.60
CA VAL A 328 20.02 3.87 6.43
C VAL A 328 20.40 4.32 5.02
N ILE A 329 19.75 3.78 3.98
CA ILE A 329 20.10 4.04 2.58
C ILE A 329 19.44 5.33 2.08
N GLY A 330 18.16 5.55 2.40
CA GLY A 330 17.36 6.67 1.90
C GLY A 330 16.35 6.26 0.82
N ARG A 331 15.30 7.10 0.68
CA ARG A 331 14.15 6.77 -0.17
C ARG A 331 14.49 6.85 -1.66
N ARG A 332 15.14 7.93 -2.07
CA ARG A 332 15.48 8.21 -3.48
C ARG A 332 16.44 7.19 -4.06
N ILE A 333 17.50 6.82 -3.34
CA ILE A 333 18.51 5.88 -3.81
C ILE A 333 17.88 4.50 -4.02
N LEU A 334 17.07 4.03 -3.06
CA LEU A 334 16.36 2.75 -3.16
C LEU A 334 15.38 2.73 -4.34
N MET A 335 14.62 3.81 -4.56
CA MET A 335 13.70 3.90 -5.70
C MET A 335 14.43 3.89 -7.05
N ILE A 336 15.58 4.56 -7.16
CA ILE A 336 16.42 4.53 -8.39
C ILE A 336 16.96 3.12 -8.63
N ALA A 337 17.56 2.49 -7.61
CA ALA A 337 18.10 1.13 -7.72
C ALA A 337 17.01 0.12 -8.10
N SER A 338 15.83 0.23 -7.48
CA SER A 338 14.66 -0.56 -7.82
C SER A 338 14.24 -0.36 -9.28
N SER A 339 14.10 0.90 -9.72
CA SER A 339 13.72 1.21 -11.11
C SER A 339 14.73 0.69 -12.12
N CYS A 340 16.04 0.79 -11.83
CA CYS A 340 17.10 0.24 -12.69
C CYS A 340 17.02 -1.28 -12.79
N THR A 341 16.79 -1.97 -11.67
CA THR A 341 16.62 -3.43 -11.64
C THR A 341 15.40 -3.86 -12.45
N MET A 342 14.26 -3.17 -12.27
CA MET A 342 13.03 -3.46 -12.99
C MET A 342 13.16 -3.15 -14.48
N PHE A 343 13.82 -2.06 -14.85
CA PHE A 343 14.14 -1.70 -16.24
C PHE A 343 14.98 -2.79 -16.91
N ALA A 344 16.07 -3.20 -16.28
CA ALA A 344 16.94 -4.24 -16.80
C ALA A 344 16.19 -5.57 -16.96
N ALA A 345 15.41 -5.97 -15.96
CA ALA A 345 14.64 -7.20 -15.99
C ALA A 345 13.60 -7.20 -17.13
N MET A 346 12.81 -6.13 -17.27
CA MET A 346 11.75 -6.07 -18.27
C MET A 346 12.29 -5.94 -19.70
N THR A 347 13.32 -5.15 -19.92
CA THR A 347 13.95 -5.03 -21.26
C THR A 347 14.62 -6.32 -21.68
N THR A 348 15.32 -7.02 -20.78
CA THR A 348 15.91 -8.32 -21.05
C THR A 348 14.82 -9.37 -21.34
N MET A 349 13.73 -9.39 -20.57
CA MET A 349 12.58 -10.26 -20.83
C MET A 349 12.02 -10.02 -22.24
N GLY A 350 11.85 -8.75 -22.64
CA GLY A 350 11.41 -8.37 -23.98
C GLY A 350 12.36 -8.86 -25.07
N GLY A 351 13.67 -8.70 -24.85
CA GLY A 351 14.72 -9.15 -25.76
C GLY A 351 14.77 -10.67 -25.97
N LEU A 352 14.59 -11.43 -24.88
CA LEU A 352 14.52 -12.90 -24.95
C LEU A 352 13.32 -13.42 -25.75
N GLY A 353 12.24 -12.63 -25.83
CA GLY A 353 11.02 -12.97 -26.56
C GLY A 353 10.97 -12.49 -28.02
N ILE A 354 12.04 -11.93 -28.58
CA ILE A 354 12.03 -11.41 -29.97
C ILE A 354 11.93 -12.52 -30.99
N GLU A 355 12.69 -13.61 -30.82
CA GLU A 355 12.71 -14.72 -31.77
C GLU A 355 11.50 -15.66 -31.54
N SER A 356 10.92 -16.11 -32.65
CA SER A 356 9.81 -17.08 -32.63
C SER A 356 10.17 -18.26 -33.55
N PRO A 357 10.09 -19.52 -33.05
CA PRO A 357 9.69 -19.94 -31.70
C PRO A 357 10.77 -19.66 -30.64
N VAL A 358 10.31 -19.33 -29.41
CA VAL A 358 11.21 -19.09 -28.26
C VAL A 358 11.76 -20.43 -27.77
N THR A 359 13.08 -20.58 -27.70
CA THR A 359 13.74 -21.79 -27.18
C THR A 359 13.49 -21.96 -25.67
N ASP A 360 13.55 -23.20 -25.17
CA ASP A 360 13.26 -23.50 -23.75
C ASP A 360 14.22 -22.78 -22.79
N ASP A 361 15.47 -22.59 -23.17
CA ASP A 361 16.44 -21.84 -22.35
C ASP A 361 16.08 -20.35 -22.27
N ARG A 362 15.59 -19.77 -23.37
CA ARG A 362 15.09 -18.39 -23.37
C ARG A 362 13.82 -18.23 -22.54
N LYS A 363 12.91 -19.20 -22.58
CA LYS A 363 11.73 -19.21 -21.72
C LYS A 363 12.12 -19.25 -20.23
N LYS A 364 13.12 -20.07 -19.86
CA LYS A 364 13.68 -20.06 -18.50
C LYS A 364 14.29 -18.70 -18.14
N GLY A 365 14.99 -18.06 -19.10
CA GLY A 365 15.49 -16.70 -18.96
C GLY A 365 14.38 -15.69 -18.70
N VAL A 366 13.25 -15.77 -19.41
CA VAL A 366 12.07 -14.93 -19.19
C VAL A 366 11.56 -15.07 -17.75
N LEU A 367 11.45 -16.30 -17.24
CA LEU A 367 11.04 -16.56 -15.87
C LEU A 367 12.00 -15.98 -14.82
N ALA A 368 13.31 -16.12 -15.06
CA ALA A 368 14.32 -15.52 -14.20
C ALA A 368 14.21 -13.98 -14.16
N MET A 369 13.92 -13.35 -15.30
CA MET A 369 13.71 -11.90 -15.37
C MET A 369 12.42 -11.47 -14.66
N MET A 370 11.34 -12.25 -14.73
CA MET A 370 10.12 -11.99 -13.94
C MET A 370 10.39 -12.06 -12.43
N ALA A 371 11.18 -13.04 -11.98
CA ALA A 371 11.58 -13.14 -10.58
C ALA A 371 12.48 -11.97 -10.13
N LEU A 372 13.41 -11.55 -11.00
CA LEU A 372 14.27 -10.38 -10.76
C LEU A 372 13.45 -9.09 -10.71
N PHE A 373 12.45 -8.96 -11.56
CA PHE A 373 11.48 -7.84 -11.51
C PHE A 373 10.74 -7.81 -10.19
N ALA A 374 10.22 -8.94 -9.70
CA ALA A 374 9.51 -9.02 -8.42
C ALA A 374 10.41 -8.59 -7.24
N CYS A 375 11.68 -9.01 -7.26
CA CYS A 375 12.69 -8.55 -6.30
C CYS A 375 12.89 -7.03 -6.39
N GLY A 376 13.09 -6.50 -7.60
CA GLY A 376 13.26 -5.07 -7.84
C GLY A 376 12.06 -4.24 -7.34
N PHE A 377 10.84 -4.67 -7.64
CA PHE A 377 9.62 -3.99 -7.18
C PHE A 377 9.52 -3.95 -5.65
N SER A 378 9.77 -5.06 -4.98
CA SER A 378 9.74 -5.17 -3.51
C SER A 378 10.88 -4.41 -2.83
N MET A 379 11.99 -4.16 -3.54
CA MET A 379 13.14 -3.41 -3.02
C MET A 379 12.84 -1.91 -2.84
N GLY A 380 11.99 -1.32 -3.67
CA GLY A 380 11.76 0.12 -3.65
C GLY A 380 10.30 0.52 -3.86
N TRP A 381 9.73 0.28 -5.03
CA TRP A 381 8.42 0.81 -5.39
C TRP A 381 7.29 0.32 -4.49
N ALA A 382 7.27 -0.94 -4.05
CA ALA A 382 6.20 -1.46 -3.21
C ALA A 382 6.11 -0.73 -1.86
N PRO A 383 7.17 -0.62 -1.05
CA PRO A 383 7.09 0.06 0.25
C PRO A 383 7.19 1.59 0.15
N LEU A 384 8.05 2.12 -0.75
CA LEU A 384 8.44 3.52 -0.72
C LEU A 384 7.46 4.46 -1.42
N SER A 385 6.66 4.00 -2.37
CA SER A 385 5.66 4.87 -3.02
C SER A 385 4.63 5.41 -2.02
N TYR A 386 4.19 4.60 -1.07
CA TYR A 386 3.29 5.04 0.00
C TYR A 386 3.99 6.00 0.98
N VAL A 387 5.24 5.71 1.34
CA VAL A 387 6.05 6.56 2.21
C VAL A 387 6.26 7.93 1.56
N VAL A 388 6.73 7.96 0.32
CA VAL A 388 6.95 9.19 -0.46
C VAL A 388 5.66 10.00 -0.62
N THR A 389 4.53 9.34 -0.92
CA THR A 389 3.22 9.98 -1.01
C THR A 389 2.86 10.73 0.27
N THR A 390 3.16 10.15 1.43
CA THR A 390 2.83 10.75 2.73
C THR A 390 3.87 11.78 3.22
N GLU A 391 5.15 11.59 2.90
CA GLU A 391 6.24 12.49 3.32
C GLU A 391 6.27 13.81 2.53
N ILE A 392 5.92 13.79 1.23
CA ILE A 392 5.96 14.98 0.36
C ILE A 392 4.73 15.88 0.55
N SER A 393 3.60 15.31 0.96
CA SER A 393 2.34 16.05 1.10
C SER A 393 2.46 17.16 2.14
N ALA A 394 1.93 18.37 1.83
CA ALA A 394 1.84 19.46 2.79
C ALA A 394 1.03 19.04 4.02
N LEU A 395 1.46 19.40 5.21
CA LEU A 395 0.84 18.97 6.48
C LEU A 395 -0.66 19.21 6.51
N ARG A 396 -1.10 20.42 6.13
CA ARG A 396 -2.51 20.82 6.09
C ARG A 396 -3.33 20.11 5.00
N LEU A 397 -2.71 19.70 3.89
CA LEU A 397 -3.36 19.10 2.72
C LEU A 397 -3.06 17.60 2.58
N ARG A 398 -2.39 17.00 3.56
CA ARG A 398 -1.85 15.66 3.49
C ARG A 398 -2.90 14.61 3.13
N ASP A 399 -4.05 14.66 3.80
CA ASP A 399 -5.14 13.71 3.54
C ASP A 399 -5.72 13.86 2.13
N LEU A 400 -5.88 15.10 1.66
CA LEU A 400 -6.39 15.38 0.32
C LEU A 400 -5.40 14.95 -0.76
N THR A 401 -4.11 15.27 -0.59
CA THR A 401 -3.04 14.86 -1.51
C THR A 401 -2.94 13.33 -1.58
N SER A 402 -2.98 12.65 -0.44
CA SER A 402 -2.95 11.18 -0.39
C SER A 402 -4.17 10.56 -1.06
N ARG A 403 -5.37 11.13 -0.87
CA ARG A 403 -6.59 10.68 -1.57
C ARG A 403 -6.45 10.77 -3.08
N VAL A 404 -5.91 11.87 -3.61
CA VAL A 404 -5.65 12.05 -5.04
C VAL A 404 -4.64 11.01 -5.53
N GLY A 405 -3.54 10.81 -4.80
CA GLY A 405 -2.54 9.79 -5.12
C GLY A 405 -3.13 8.38 -5.18
N PHE A 406 -3.86 7.97 -4.16
CA PHE A 406 -4.49 6.63 -4.12
C PHE A 406 -5.60 6.46 -5.16
N THR A 407 -6.35 7.52 -5.48
CA THR A 407 -7.32 7.48 -6.58
C THR A 407 -6.61 7.23 -7.92
N THR A 408 -5.49 7.92 -8.17
CA THR A 408 -4.66 7.68 -9.35
C THR A 408 -4.13 6.24 -9.39
N ASN A 409 -3.69 5.71 -8.25
CA ASN A 409 -3.23 4.33 -8.11
C ASN A 409 -4.32 3.33 -8.51
N VAL A 410 -5.54 3.49 -8.02
CA VAL A 410 -6.68 2.61 -8.32
C VAL A 410 -7.06 2.67 -9.81
N ILE A 411 -7.15 3.87 -10.39
CA ILE A 411 -7.46 4.05 -11.81
C ILE A 411 -6.40 3.38 -12.69
N MET A 412 -5.13 3.58 -12.38
CA MET A 412 -4.03 2.97 -13.14
C MET A 412 -3.98 1.47 -12.98
N ASN A 413 -4.24 0.97 -11.77
CA ASN A 413 -4.30 -0.46 -11.51
C ASN A 413 -5.42 -1.13 -12.33
N PHE A 414 -6.62 -0.52 -12.36
CA PHE A 414 -7.70 -0.94 -13.25
C PHE A 414 -7.24 -0.97 -14.72
N THR A 415 -6.67 0.14 -15.21
CA THR A 415 -6.27 0.29 -16.60
C THR A 415 -5.23 -0.74 -17.03
N VAL A 416 -4.19 -0.94 -16.21
CA VAL A 416 -3.11 -1.88 -16.50
C VAL A 416 -3.63 -3.31 -16.47
N ASN A 417 -4.38 -3.70 -15.43
CA ASN A 417 -4.96 -5.05 -15.35
C ASN A 417 -5.91 -5.35 -16.51
N PHE A 418 -6.72 -4.37 -16.93
CA PHE A 418 -7.60 -4.54 -18.07
C PHE A 418 -6.82 -4.75 -19.38
N SER A 419 -5.71 -4.03 -19.57
CA SER A 419 -4.94 -4.02 -20.82
C SER A 419 -4.05 -5.25 -21.01
N ILE A 420 -3.52 -5.85 -19.93
CA ILE A 420 -2.51 -6.93 -20.00
C ILE A 420 -2.96 -8.11 -20.86
N PRO A 421 -4.16 -8.70 -20.72
CA PRO A 421 -4.58 -9.82 -21.58
C PRO A 421 -4.60 -9.46 -23.07
N TYR A 422 -5.01 -8.23 -23.42
CA TYR A 422 -5.03 -7.77 -24.82
C TYR A 422 -3.62 -7.58 -25.38
N LEU A 423 -2.63 -7.30 -24.53
CA LEU A 423 -1.24 -7.18 -24.95
C LEU A 423 -0.57 -8.54 -25.15
N ILE A 424 -0.91 -9.54 -24.33
CA ILE A 424 -0.22 -10.84 -24.31
C ILE A 424 -0.75 -11.80 -25.37
N TYR A 425 -2.08 -11.93 -25.50
CA TYR A 425 -2.68 -12.97 -26.34
C TYR A 425 -2.59 -12.69 -27.83
N ASP A 426 -2.27 -13.74 -28.62
CA ASP A 426 -2.07 -13.66 -30.08
C ASP A 426 -3.34 -13.25 -30.85
N LYS A 427 -4.52 -13.48 -30.26
CA LYS A 427 -5.81 -13.00 -30.81
C LYS A 427 -5.88 -11.48 -30.95
N TYR A 428 -5.07 -10.74 -30.17
CA TYR A 428 -5.03 -9.26 -30.16
C TYR A 428 -3.64 -8.77 -30.54
N ALA A 429 -2.89 -8.18 -29.61
CA ALA A 429 -1.56 -7.64 -29.91
C ALA A 429 -0.45 -8.69 -30.02
N GLY A 430 -0.61 -9.86 -29.39
CA GLY A 430 0.33 -10.98 -29.49
C GLY A 430 1.77 -10.69 -29.06
N LEU A 431 1.94 -9.72 -28.14
CA LEU A 431 3.29 -9.31 -27.75
C LEU A 431 4.02 -10.36 -26.93
N ASN A 432 3.29 -11.23 -26.22
CA ASN A 432 3.87 -12.24 -25.34
C ASN A 432 4.98 -11.62 -24.43
N SER A 433 6.21 -12.14 -24.44
CA SER A 433 7.34 -11.58 -23.66
C SER A 433 7.74 -10.17 -24.08
N LYS A 434 7.42 -9.74 -25.32
CA LYS A 434 7.76 -8.39 -25.83
C LYS A 434 7.03 -7.27 -25.06
N VAL A 435 5.98 -7.58 -24.30
CA VAL A 435 5.33 -6.64 -23.38
C VAL A 435 6.34 -6.02 -22.40
N GLY A 436 7.44 -6.72 -22.14
CA GLY A 436 8.56 -6.21 -21.34
C GLY A 436 9.16 -4.92 -21.86
N PHE A 437 9.16 -4.65 -23.18
CA PHE A 437 9.63 -3.37 -23.72
C PHE A 437 8.72 -2.20 -23.35
N ILE A 438 7.40 -2.42 -23.27
CA ILE A 438 6.44 -1.38 -22.85
C ILE A 438 6.70 -1.01 -21.41
N PHE A 439 6.70 -2.01 -20.52
CA PHE A 439 6.94 -1.77 -19.10
C PHE A 439 8.37 -1.31 -18.80
N GLY A 440 9.36 -1.83 -19.53
CA GLY A 440 10.74 -1.36 -19.47
C GLY A 440 10.86 0.12 -19.86
N GLY A 441 10.21 0.55 -20.94
CA GLY A 441 10.18 1.95 -21.34
C GLY A 441 9.59 2.87 -20.25
N LEU A 442 8.50 2.43 -19.60
CA LEU A 442 7.92 3.16 -18.47
C LEU A 442 8.87 3.21 -17.26
N MET A 443 9.66 2.15 -17.03
CA MET A 443 10.68 2.17 -15.97
C MET A 443 11.86 3.07 -16.29
N ALA A 444 12.23 3.24 -17.57
CA ALA A 444 13.21 4.25 -17.98
C ALA A 444 12.72 5.67 -17.64
N VAL A 445 11.45 5.96 -17.93
CA VAL A 445 10.81 7.22 -17.52
C VAL A 445 10.80 7.36 -16.00
N ALA A 446 10.52 6.27 -15.26
CA ALA A 446 10.53 6.27 -13.80
C ALA A 446 11.90 6.60 -13.22
N ILE A 447 13.00 6.09 -13.80
CA ILE A 447 14.38 6.40 -13.38
C ILE A 447 14.62 7.92 -13.50
N VAL A 448 14.29 8.50 -14.66
CA VAL A 448 14.44 9.95 -14.91
C VAL A 448 13.57 10.75 -13.94
N PHE A 449 12.32 10.35 -13.76
CA PHE A 449 11.38 11.02 -12.86
C PHE A 449 11.88 10.98 -11.41
N VAL A 450 12.26 9.82 -10.88
CA VAL A 450 12.76 9.69 -9.49
C VAL A 450 14.04 10.52 -9.30
N TYR A 451 14.93 10.51 -10.30
CA TYR A 451 16.18 11.27 -10.23
C TYR A 451 15.95 12.79 -10.15
N PHE A 452 14.97 13.34 -10.86
CA PHE A 452 14.74 14.78 -10.91
C PHE A 452 13.68 15.29 -9.93
N CYS A 453 12.63 14.50 -9.68
CA CYS A 453 11.41 14.96 -9.02
C CYS A 453 11.21 14.42 -7.60
N VAL A 454 11.82 13.30 -7.21
CA VAL A 454 11.64 12.75 -5.87
C VAL A 454 12.71 13.30 -4.92
N PRO A 455 12.32 14.03 -3.84
CA PRO A 455 13.26 14.51 -2.84
C PRO A 455 13.80 13.38 -1.96
N GLU A 456 15.03 13.56 -1.44
CA GLU A 456 15.53 12.68 -0.39
C GLU A 456 15.08 13.20 0.98
N CYS A 457 14.17 12.47 1.62
CA CYS A 457 13.59 12.84 2.92
C CYS A 457 14.24 12.10 4.10
N LYS A 458 15.33 11.37 3.89
CA LYS A 458 16.02 10.60 4.94
C LYS A 458 16.37 11.47 6.14
N GLY A 459 15.96 11.02 7.34
CA GLY A 459 16.30 11.69 8.60
C GLY A 459 15.59 13.03 8.86
N LYS A 460 14.66 13.45 7.99
CA LYS A 460 13.91 14.70 8.15
C LYS A 460 12.51 14.41 8.71
N THR A 461 12.04 15.32 9.54
CA THR A 461 10.64 15.30 10.00
C THR A 461 9.71 15.85 8.90
N LEU A 462 8.42 15.60 9.03
CA LEU A 462 7.41 16.07 8.07
C LEU A 462 7.37 17.60 8.02
N GLU A 463 7.55 18.24 9.16
CA GLU A 463 7.62 19.70 9.32
C GLU A 463 8.83 20.28 8.59
N GLN A 464 9.98 19.61 8.69
CA GLN A 464 11.19 19.98 7.99
C GLN A 464 11.05 19.87 6.47
N VAL A 465 10.42 18.78 6.00
CA VAL A 465 10.14 18.59 4.56
C VAL A 465 9.18 19.67 4.07
N ASP A 466 8.12 19.98 4.83
CA ASP A 466 7.17 21.03 4.50
C ASP A 466 7.83 22.41 4.44
N PHE A 467 8.70 22.72 5.40
CA PHE A 467 9.48 23.96 5.44
C PHE A 467 10.39 24.12 4.22
N LEU A 468 11.13 23.06 3.82
CA LEU A 468 12.01 23.10 2.66
C LEU A 468 11.25 23.36 1.36
N PHE A 469 10.07 22.74 1.18
CA PHE A 469 9.22 23.02 0.03
C PHE A 469 8.70 24.46 0.01
N ASN A 470 8.27 24.98 1.16
CA ASN A 470 7.73 26.34 1.26
C ASN A 470 8.80 27.41 1.02
N ARG A 471 10.07 27.13 1.36
CA ARG A 471 11.23 27.98 1.06
C ARG A 471 11.73 27.86 -0.37
N GLY A 472 11.18 26.94 -1.18
CA GLY A 472 11.54 26.75 -2.57
C GLY A 472 12.93 26.14 -2.78
N VAL A 473 13.44 25.40 -1.80
CA VAL A 473 14.72 24.68 -1.93
C VAL A 473 14.64 23.71 -3.11
N PRO A 474 15.65 23.61 -3.98
CA PRO A 474 15.66 22.66 -5.07
C PRO A 474 15.52 21.22 -4.56
N ILE A 475 14.66 20.42 -5.18
CA ILE A 475 14.35 19.03 -4.77
C ILE A 475 15.61 18.18 -4.62
N ARG A 476 16.62 18.44 -5.46
CA ARG A 476 17.91 17.70 -5.46
C ARG A 476 18.74 17.96 -4.21
N ASP A 477 18.59 19.12 -3.60
CA ASP A 477 19.42 19.57 -2.48
C ASP A 477 18.79 19.22 -1.12
N PHE A 478 17.56 18.68 -1.09
CA PHE A 478 16.88 18.28 0.15
C PHE A 478 17.74 17.37 1.04
N GLY A 479 18.46 16.41 0.43
CA GLY A 479 19.34 15.49 1.16
C GLY A 479 20.57 16.17 1.78
N LYS A 480 21.02 17.30 1.21
CA LYS A 480 22.23 18.01 1.63
C LYS A 480 21.93 19.14 2.60
N THR A 481 20.72 19.70 2.56
CA THR A 481 20.32 20.84 3.37
C THR A 481 20.01 20.42 4.79
N ASP A 482 20.67 21.04 5.77
CA ASP A 482 20.28 20.90 7.18
C ASP A 482 19.05 21.79 7.45
N ALA A 483 17.89 21.14 7.46
CA ALA A 483 16.62 21.81 7.70
C ALA A 483 16.52 22.39 9.12
N THR A 484 17.19 21.79 10.11
CA THR A 484 17.15 22.22 11.50
C THR A 484 17.89 23.55 11.66
N GLU A 485 19.08 23.64 11.09
CA GLU A 485 19.89 24.86 11.10
C GLU A 485 19.18 25.99 10.34
N MET A 486 18.63 25.68 9.17
CA MET A 486 17.88 26.65 8.36
C MET A 486 16.60 27.14 9.05
N MET A 487 15.87 26.26 9.78
CA MET A 487 14.71 26.68 10.58
C MET A 487 15.12 27.59 11.74
N ARG A 488 16.24 27.27 12.42
CA ARG A 488 16.76 28.08 13.52
C ARG A 488 17.18 29.48 13.06
N SER A 489 17.92 29.58 11.96
CA SER A 489 18.36 30.90 11.41
C SER A 489 17.18 31.79 11.04
N VAL A 490 16.10 31.22 10.51
CA VAL A 490 14.87 31.94 10.18
C VAL A 490 14.16 32.45 11.44
N LEU A 491 14.07 31.63 12.48
CA LEU A 491 13.46 32.03 13.75
C LEU A 491 14.26 33.13 14.44
N GLU A 492 15.59 33.11 14.35
CA GLU A 492 16.47 34.14 14.86
C GLU A 492 16.30 35.46 14.08
N GLU A 493 16.18 35.38 12.74
CA GLU A 493 15.94 36.54 11.88
C GLU A 493 14.56 37.20 12.13
N ASP A 494 13.50 36.39 12.31
CA ASP A 494 12.15 36.87 12.63
C ASP A 494 12.08 37.50 14.04
N ASN A 495 12.78 36.94 15.02
CA ASN A 495 12.88 37.49 16.37
C ASN A 495 13.69 38.80 16.37
N GLY A 496 14.76 38.89 15.58
CA GLY A 496 15.51 40.11 15.39
C GLY A 496 14.66 41.26 14.81
N LYS A 497 13.89 40.95 13.75
CA LYS A 497 12.97 41.92 13.12
C LYS A 497 11.83 42.38 14.05
N ARG A 498 11.32 41.48 14.91
CA ARG A 498 10.32 41.87 15.93
C ARG A 498 10.90 42.80 16.98
N ASN A 499 12.09 42.52 17.49
CA ASN A 499 12.76 43.38 18.47
C ASN A 499 13.05 44.76 17.88
N ASP A 500 13.52 44.86 16.64
CA ASP A 500 13.75 46.13 15.97
C ASP A 500 12.46 46.94 15.77
N SER A 501 11.36 46.27 15.40
CA SER A 501 10.05 46.94 15.24
C SER A 501 9.45 47.43 16.57
N ASP A 502 9.73 46.73 17.67
CA ASP A 502 9.27 47.13 19.00
C ASP A 502 10.16 48.28 19.58
N VAL A 503 11.45 48.30 19.24
CA VAL A 503 12.36 49.43 19.56
C VAL A 503 11.97 50.69 18.79
N GLU A 504 11.64 50.60 17.49
CA GLU A 504 11.15 51.74 16.70
C GLU A 504 9.81 52.27 17.22
N LYS A 505 8.85 51.39 17.58
CA LYS A 505 7.60 51.84 18.20
C LYS A 505 7.80 52.45 19.58
N GLY A 506 8.74 51.95 20.37
CA GLY A 506 9.11 52.51 21.67
C GLY A 506 9.75 53.91 21.54
N SER A 507 10.56 54.13 20.52
CA SER A 507 11.20 55.46 20.26
C SER A 507 10.20 56.51 19.75
N MET A 508 9.18 56.15 19.00
CA MET A 508 8.11 57.07 18.56
C MET A 508 7.18 57.52 19.69
N VAL A 509 7.00 56.68 20.73
CA VAL A 509 6.15 57.01 21.88
C VAL A 509 6.88 57.95 22.87
N THR A 510 8.20 57.90 22.92
CA THR A 510 9.01 58.80 23.79
C THR A 510 9.28 60.16 23.15
N GLY A 511 9.22 60.34 21.82
CA GLY A 511 9.41 61.60 21.12
C GLY A 511 8.22 62.60 21.17
N SER A 512 7.04 62.17 21.66
CA SER A 512 5.81 62.98 21.68
C SER A 512 5.49 63.63 23.03
N LYS A 513 6.43 63.64 24.00
CA LYS A 513 6.23 64.23 25.36
C LYS A 513 7.08 65.41 25.70
N HIS A 514 7.74 66.06 24.73
CA HIS A 514 8.46 67.30 24.96
C HIS A 514 8.09 68.30 23.88
N ASP A 515 6.85 68.78 23.89
CA ASP A 515 6.44 70.11 23.38
C ASP A 515 5.04 70.42 23.93
N ASN A 516 5.03 70.97 25.15
CA ASN A 516 4.01 71.90 25.65
C ASN A 516 4.51 72.58 26.92
#